data_8da4623da0b72961a9dc2b7a62baf0d3
#
_entry.id   8da4623da0b72961a9dc2b7a62baf0d3
#
_cell.length_a   1.000
_cell.length_b   1.000
_cell.length_c   1.000
_cell.angle_alpha   90.00
_cell.angle_beta   90.00
_cell.angle_gamma   90.00
#
_symmetry.space_group_name_H-M   'P 1'
#
loop_
_entity.id
_entity.type
_entity.pdbx_description
1 polymer ?
#
loop_
_entity_poly.entity_id
_entity_poly.type
_entity_poly.pdbx_seq_one_letter_code
_entity_poly.pdbx_strand_id
1 'polypeptide(L)'
;KRIRISLKNKNFIKRIFTKKEIIKSKNLINKTSYFAKRFAAKEAFVKALGEGFRNNINFNNIEITNDKKGKPLITISDNVKKFLKKKFKLKKYKIFLSLSDEKNHSIAYVIINKKND
;
A
#
# COMPACT_ATOMS: atom_id res chain seq x y z
N LYS A 1 -12.55 7.11 9.74
CA LYS A 1 -13.60 6.51 10.58
C LYS A 1 -13.72 5.01 10.39
N ARG A 2 -13.87 4.57 9.15
CA ARG A 2 -14.00 3.13 8.85
C ARG A 2 -12.78 2.33 9.28
N ILE A 3 -11.60 2.86 9.01
CA ILE A 3 -10.37 2.16 9.36
C ILE A 3 -10.20 2.04 10.88
N ARG A 4 -10.63 3.05 11.63
CA ARG A 4 -10.55 3.03 13.08
C ARG A 4 -11.40 1.91 13.69
N ILE A 5 -12.62 1.74 13.19
CA ILE A 5 -13.52 0.68 13.64
C ILE A 5 -12.95 -0.68 13.27
N SER A 6 -12.47 -0.81 12.04
CA SER A 6 -11.97 -2.07 11.50
C SER A 6 -10.67 -2.53 12.14
N LEU A 7 -9.84 -1.62 12.66
CA LEU A 7 -8.58 -1.97 13.31
C LEU A 7 -8.76 -2.81 14.58
N LYS A 8 -9.95 -2.82 15.14
CA LYS A 8 -10.25 -3.68 16.27
C LYS A 8 -10.48 -5.12 15.84
N ASN A 9 -10.70 -5.36 14.57
CA ASN A 9 -10.95 -6.69 14.03
C ASN A 9 -9.64 -7.27 13.49
N LYS A 10 -9.09 -8.26 14.18
CA LYS A 10 -7.83 -8.88 13.80
C LYS A 10 -7.88 -9.52 12.42
N ASN A 11 -9.02 -10.06 12.02
CA ASN A 11 -9.17 -10.67 10.70
C ASN A 11 -9.09 -9.62 9.59
N PHE A 12 -9.67 -8.46 9.82
CA PHE A 12 -9.59 -7.34 8.88
C PHE A 12 -8.12 -6.93 8.67
N ILE A 13 -7.39 -6.74 9.78
CA ILE A 13 -5.99 -6.33 9.74
C ILE A 13 -5.16 -7.34 8.95
N LYS A 14 -5.34 -8.63 9.20
CA LYS A 14 -4.59 -9.67 8.49
C LYS A 14 -4.88 -9.72 7.00
N ARG A 15 -6.10 -9.35 6.58
CA ARG A 15 -6.44 -9.33 5.17
C ARG A 15 -5.85 -8.14 4.42
N ILE A 16 -5.67 -7.03 5.12
CA ILE A 16 -5.23 -5.77 4.52
C ILE A 16 -3.71 -5.61 4.60
N PHE A 17 -3.13 -5.95 5.74
CA PHE A 17 -1.73 -5.64 6.02
C PHE A 17 -0.86 -6.89 6.04
N THR A 18 0.40 -6.74 5.60
CA THR A 18 1.35 -7.84 5.61
C THR A 18 1.84 -8.10 7.04
N LYS A 19 2.43 -9.26 7.25
CA LYS A 19 3.03 -9.60 8.55
C LYS A 19 4.06 -8.57 8.98
N LYS A 20 4.88 -8.10 8.04
CA LYS A 20 5.89 -7.09 8.31
C LYS A 20 5.27 -5.79 8.80
N GLU A 21 4.21 -5.35 8.12
CA GLU A 21 3.49 -4.14 8.52
C GLU A 21 2.91 -4.29 9.92
N ILE A 22 2.32 -5.43 10.22
CA ILE A 22 1.72 -5.69 11.53
C ILE A 22 2.78 -5.72 12.63
N ILE A 23 3.89 -6.40 12.39
CA ILE A 23 4.98 -6.48 13.37
C ILE A 23 5.54 -5.09 13.66
N LYS A 24 5.74 -4.27 12.62
CA LYS A 24 6.24 -2.91 12.78
C LYS A 24 5.31 -2.07 13.65
N SER A 25 4.00 -2.29 13.56
CA SER A 25 3.01 -1.50 14.30
C SER A 25 3.07 -1.72 15.80
N LYS A 26 3.57 -2.87 16.25
CA LYS A 26 3.54 -3.24 17.67
C LYS A 26 4.30 -2.28 18.58
N ASN A 27 5.35 -1.65 18.04
CA ASN A 27 6.19 -0.74 18.81
C ASN A 27 5.78 0.73 18.67
N LEU A 28 4.67 1.00 17.98
CA LEU A 28 4.26 2.36 17.71
C LEU A 28 3.19 2.83 18.69
N ILE A 29 3.26 4.10 19.06
CA ILE A 29 2.28 4.71 19.96
C ILE A 29 0.96 4.92 19.23
N ASN A 30 0.99 5.50 18.05
CA ASN A 30 -0.22 5.79 17.27
C ASN A 30 -0.41 4.77 16.15
N LYS A 31 -0.99 3.63 16.50
CA LYS A 31 -1.23 2.57 15.53
C LYS A 31 -2.29 2.93 14.51
N THR A 32 -3.29 3.71 14.92
CA THR A 32 -4.37 4.13 14.02
C THR A 32 -3.80 4.95 12.86
N SER A 33 -2.95 5.93 13.15
CA SER A 33 -2.32 6.73 12.11
C SER A 33 -1.43 5.88 11.20
N TYR A 34 -0.66 4.97 11.79
CA TYR A 34 0.21 4.07 11.04
C TYR A 34 -0.58 3.26 10.00
N PHE A 35 -1.64 2.59 10.46
CA PHE A 35 -2.45 1.76 9.56
C PHE A 35 -3.25 2.59 8.56
N ALA A 36 -3.75 3.76 8.98
CA ALA A 36 -4.50 4.64 8.09
C ALA A 36 -3.66 5.10 6.90
N LYS A 37 -2.41 5.51 7.15
CA LYS A 37 -1.50 5.91 6.08
C LYS A 37 -1.22 4.78 5.10
N ARG A 38 -0.97 3.59 5.63
CA ARG A 38 -0.67 2.43 4.79
C ARG A 38 -1.88 1.98 4.00
N PHE A 39 -3.04 2.03 4.61
CA PHE A 39 -4.27 1.71 3.90
C PHE A 39 -4.52 2.70 2.76
N ALA A 40 -4.34 4.00 3.01
CA ALA A 40 -4.48 5.02 1.96
C ALA A 40 -3.51 4.77 0.80
N ALA A 41 -2.26 4.39 1.11
CA ALA A 41 -1.28 4.09 0.08
C ALA A 41 -1.69 2.87 -0.74
N LYS A 42 -2.20 1.84 -0.09
CA LYS A 42 -2.65 0.62 -0.79
C LYS A 42 -3.84 0.91 -1.69
N GLU A 43 -4.80 1.70 -1.20
CA GLU A 43 -5.95 2.11 -2.01
C GLU A 43 -5.50 2.91 -3.23
N ALA A 44 -4.59 3.86 -3.04
CA ALA A 44 -4.09 4.67 -4.13
C ALA A 44 -3.40 3.81 -5.19
N PHE A 45 -2.62 2.82 -4.76
CA PHE A 45 -1.96 1.91 -5.68
C PHE A 45 -2.97 1.08 -6.47
N VAL A 46 -3.96 0.51 -5.78
CA VAL A 46 -5.00 -0.31 -6.44
C VAL A 46 -5.76 0.53 -7.45
N LYS A 47 -6.08 1.77 -7.13
CA LYS A 47 -6.75 2.67 -8.07
C LYS A 47 -5.85 2.96 -9.29
N ALA A 48 -4.55 3.11 -9.08
CA ALA A 48 -3.62 3.33 -10.19
C ALA A 48 -3.56 2.14 -11.14
N LEU A 49 -3.86 0.93 -10.65
CA LEU A 49 -3.92 -0.26 -11.50
C LEU A 49 -5.17 -0.27 -12.40
N GLY A 50 -6.21 0.45 -12.02
CA GLY A 50 -7.42 0.61 -12.83
C GLY A 50 -8.48 -0.47 -12.67
N GLU A 51 -8.12 -1.69 -12.31
CA GLU A 51 -9.08 -2.80 -12.21
C GLU A 51 -9.28 -3.34 -10.80
N GLY A 52 -8.53 -2.85 -9.85
CA GLY A 52 -8.68 -3.24 -8.46
C GLY A 52 -8.41 -4.72 -8.22
N PHE A 53 -9.35 -5.39 -7.56
CA PHE A 53 -9.15 -6.76 -7.09
C PHE A 53 -9.51 -7.85 -8.10
N ARG A 54 -9.85 -7.49 -9.32
CA ARG A 54 -10.33 -8.46 -10.32
C ARG A 54 -9.32 -9.52 -10.73
N ASN A 55 -8.04 -9.31 -10.49
CA ASN A 55 -6.99 -10.22 -10.92
C ASN A 55 -6.32 -10.90 -9.73
N ASN A 56 -7.09 -11.21 -8.69
CA ASN A 56 -6.61 -11.82 -7.46
C ASN A 56 -5.58 -10.96 -6.73
N ILE A 57 -5.66 -9.65 -6.92
CA ILE A 57 -4.80 -8.71 -6.21
C ILE A 57 -5.51 -8.27 -4.95
N ASN A 58 -4.86 -8.47 -3.82
CA ASN A 58 -5.37 -8.08 -2.51
C ASN A 58 -4.50 -6.99 -1.91
N PHE A 59 -5.03 -6.26 -0.94
CA PHE A 59 -4.26 -5.22 -0.27
C PHE A 59 -2.96 -5.73 0.35
N ASN A 60 -2.95 -6.96 0.86
CA ASN A 60 -1.74 -7.53 1.44
C ASN A 60 -0.70 -8.01 0.41
N ASN A 61 -1.01 -7.88 -0.88
CA ASN A 61 -0.01 -8.06 -1.94
C ASN A 61 0.85 -6.82 -2.14
N ILE A 62 0.50 -5.75 -1.45
CA ILE A 62 1.18 -4.46 -1.52
C ILE A 62 1.69 -4.16 -0.12
N GLU A 63 2.99 -3.96 0.01
CA GLU A 63 3.60 -3.69 1.32
C GLU A 63 4.21 -2.30 1.34
N ILE A 64 3.89 -1.54 2.37
CA ILE A 64 4.40 -0.19 2.55
C ILE A 64 5.41 -0.21 3.69
N THR A 65 6.65 0.15 3.37
CA THR A 65 7.73 0.24 4.35
C THR A 65 8.34 1.62 4.27
N ASN A 66 9.32 1.88 5.12
CA ASN A 66 10.06 3.13 5.09
C ASN A 66 11.54 2.82 5.04
N ASP A 67 12.30 3.63 4.30
CA ASP A 67 13.74 3.51 4.31
C ASP A 67 14.33 4.12 5.58
N LYS A 68 15.65 4.13 5.71
CA LYS A 68 16.33 4.65 6.90
C LYS A 68 16.03 6.12 7.15
N LYS A 69 15.71 6.88 6.10
CA LYS A 69 15.40 8.31 6.20
C LYS A 69 13.92 8.58 6.37
N GLY A 70 13.09 7.53 6.48
CA GLY A 70 11.67 7.66 6.64
C GLY A 70 10.89 7.77 5.35
N LYS A 71 11.54 7.68 4.20
CA LYS A 71 10.86 7.75 2.91
C LYS A 71 10.00 6.50 2.70
N PRO A 72 8.72 6.66 2.31
CA PRO A 72 7.86 5.49 2.07
C PRO A 72 8.25 4.75 0.81
N LEU A 73 8.21 3.43 0.87
CA LEU A 73 8.53 2.53 -0.22
C LEU A 73 7.40 1.53 -0.41
N ILE A 74 7.13 1.16 -1.67
CA ILE A 74 6.16 0.13 -2.00
C ILE A 74 6.88 -1.11 -2.51
N THR A 75 6.54 -2.24 -1.92
CA THR A 75 6.97 -3.56 -2.41
C THR A 75 5.73 -4.31 -2.85
N ILE A 76 5.77 -4.93 -4.01
CA ILE A 76 4.63 -5.65 -4.57
C ILE A 76 4.97 -7.11 -4.76
N SER A 77 3.94 -7.97 -4.61
CA SER A 77 4.09 -9.41 -4.77
C SER A 77 4.18 -9.81 -6.24
N ASP A 78 4.52 -11.07 -6.49
CA ASP A 78 4.70 -11.57 -7.86
C ASP A 78 3.43 -11.48 -8.70
N ASN A 79 2.26 -11.70 -8.11
CA ASN A 79 1.01 -11.60 -8.85
C ASN A 79 0.74 -10.16 -9.32
N VAL A 80 1.13 -9.17 -8.53
CA VAL A 80 1.01 -7.76 -8.95
C VAL A 80 2.00 -7.45 -10.05
N LYS A 81 3.23 -7.97 -9.94
CA LYS A 81 4.24 -7.80 -10.99
C LYS A 81 3.78 -8.38 -12.32
N LYS A 82 3.18 -9.58 -12.28
CA LYS A 82 2.63 -10.21 -13.48
C LYS A 82 1.50 -9.39 -14.09
N PHE A 83 0.65 -8.81 -13.25
CA PHE A 83 -0.44 -7.97 -13.71
C PHE A 83 0.10 -6.74 -14.45
N LEU A 84 1.10 -6.07 -13.89
CA LEU A 84 1.70 -4.89 -14.52
C LEU A 84 2.32 -5.24 -15.87
N LYS A 85 3.00 -6.38 -15.94
CA LYS A 85 3.62 -6.83 -17.17
C LYS A 85 2.59 -7.15 -18.25
N LYS A 86 1.51 -7.83 -17.86
CA LYS A 86 0.48 -8.27 -18.79
C LYS A 86 -0.40 -7.13 -19.27
N LYS A 87 -0.93 -6.32 -18.35
CA LYS A 87 -1.88 -5.28 -18.68
C LYS A 87 -1.22 -4.06 -19.32
N PHE A 88 -0.13 -3.60 -18.74
CA PHE A 88 0.53 -2.37 -19.16
C PHE A 88 1.79 -2.62 -20.00
N LYS A 89 2.15 -3.90 -20.16
CA LYS A 89 3.38 -4.30 -20.87
C LYS A 89 4.62 -3.63 -20.27
N LEU A 90 4.59 -3.42 -18.95
CA LEU A 90 5.66 -2.76 -18.23
C LEU A 90 6.73 -3.78 -17.85
N LYS A 91 7.88 -3.72 -18.52
CA LYS A 91 9.05 -4.53 -18.16
C LYS A 91 9.87 -3.82 -17.08
N LYS A 92 10.01 -2.53 -17.24
CA LYS A 92 10.70 -1.69 -16.26
C LYS A 92 9.78 -0.54 -15.88
N TYR A 93 9.67 -0.27 -14.60
CA TYR A 93 8.81 0.79 -14.11
C TYR A 93 9.33 1.28 -12.77
N LYS A 94 8.88 2.44 -12.38
CA LYS A 94 9.17 2.99 -11.06
C LYS A 94 7.86 3.39 -10.40
N ILE A 95 7.71 3.05 -9.14
CA ILE A 95 6.53 3.40 -8.36
C ILE A 95 6.92 4.51 -7.40
N PHE A 96 6.22 5.63 -7.50
CA PHE A 96 6.40 6.75 -6.58
C PHE A 96 5.25 6.76 -5.61
N LEU A 97 5.57 6.95 -4.34
CA LEU A 97 4.59 7.04 -3.28
C LEU A 97 4.85 8.29 -2.46
N SER A 98 3.81 9.09 -2.25
CA SER A 98 3.84 10.22 -1.36
C SER A 98 2.71 10.07 -0.35
N LEU A 99 3.03 10.25 0.93
CA LEU A 99 2.07 10.16 2.02
C LEU A 99 2.07 11.46 2.79
N SER A 100 0.89 11.96 3.14
CA SER A 100 0.78 13.09 4.04
C SER A 100 -0.39 12.90 5.00
N ASP A 101 -0.23 13.44 6.20
CA ASP A 101 -1.30 13.44 7.20
C ASP A 101 -1.97 14.79 7.19
N GLU A 102 -3.27 14.76 6.99
CA GLU A 102 -4.12 15.89 7.23
C GLU A 102 -4.82 15.73 8.57
N LYS A 103 -5.40 16.78 9.07
CA LYS A 103 -5.97 16.82 10.43
C LYS A 103 -6.84 15.61 10.79
N ASN A 104 -7.68 15.17 9.88
CA ASN A 104 -8.63 14.08 10.13
C ASN A 104 -8.52 12.92 9.17
N HIS A 105 -7.52 12.92 8.30
CA HIS A 105 -7.36 11.85 7.31
C HIS A 105 -5.94 11.80 6.76
N SER A 106 -5.63 10.70 6.11
CA SER A 106 -4.35 10.52 5.43
C SER A 106 -4.56 10.61 3.94
N ILE A 107 -3.60 11.23 3.24
CA ILE A 107 -3.63 11.38 1.79
C ILE A 107 -2.44 10.64 1.22
N ALA A 108 -2.69 9.86 0.17
CA ALA A 108 -1.64 9.14 -0.53
C ALA A 108 -1.73 9.40 -2.04
N TYR A 109 -0.58 9.58 -2.66
CA TYR A 109 -0.44 9.65 -4.11
C TYR A 109 0.45 8.54 -4.57
N VAL A 110 0.01 7.82 -5.60
CA VAL A 110 0.81 6.77 -6.22
C VAL A 110 0.91 7.06 -7.71
N ILE A 111 2.13 7.04 -8.22
CA ILE A 111 2.40 7.21 -9.64
C ILE A 111 3.26 6.03 -10.10
N ILE A 112 2.80 5.34 -11.14
CA ILE A 112 3.55 4.23 -11.73
C ILE A 112 4.06 4.72 -13.09
N ASN A 113 5.38 4.90 -13.18
CA ASN A 113 6.00 5.39 -14.40
C ASN A 113 6.74 4.27 -15.11
N LYS A 114 6.50 4.17 -16.42
CA LYS A 114 7.29 3.29 -17.26
C LYS A 114 8.70 3.86 -17.38
N LYS A 115 9.71 3.00 -17.22
CA LYS A 115 11.08 3.39 -17.47
C LYS A 115 11.46 3.06 -18.90
N ASN A 116 12.11 4.00 -19.56
CA ASN A 116 12.70 3.76 -20.87
C ASN A 116 14.04 3.06 -20.70
N ASP A 117 14.34 2.20 -21.64
CA ASP A 117 15.64 1.52 -21.67
C ASP A 117 16.79 2.47 -22.00
#